data_e0f89381b992b7d4bc438f0ff5151c8c
#
_entry.id   e0f89381b992b7d4bc438f0ff5151c8c
#
_cell.length_a   1.000
_cell.length_b   1.000
_cell.length_c   1.000
_cell.angle_alpha   90.00
_cell.angle_beta   90.00
_cell.angle_gamma   90.00
#
_symmetry.space_group_name_H-M   'P 1'
#
loop_
_entity.id
_entity.type
_entity.pdbx_description
1 polymer ?
#
loop_
_entity_poly.entity_id
_entity_poly.type
_entity_poly.pdbx_seq_one_letter_code
_entity_poly.pdbx_strand_id
1 'polypeptide(L)'
;ERKNPKAALHAFIAAFGADDNRATLVLKVNNATTDSLRELDEAIGNHQNIIVLKEHHSKPEIDSLINAVDCFVSLHRSEGFGLGPAEAMSLGKSVILTNWSGSTDYTDAEHCLPIDYQLITLEQDYGPYLKGQRWAEPSIEDASAAMRKLVNEPAFADELGRKAHAFIDAEFSPRAVGEKMKSRLAEIS
;
A
#
# COMPACT_ATOMS: atom_id res chain seq x y z
N GLU A 1 -7.75 10.50 -5.18
CA GLU A 1 -6.42 11.04 -5.54
C GLU A 1 -5.34 10.60 -4.52
N ARG A 2 -5.55 10.82 -3.21
CA ARG A 2 -4.57 10.53 -2.16
C ARG A 2 -4.09 9.08 -2.12
N LYS A 3 -4.99 8.12 -2.23
CA LYS A 3 -4.66 6.67 -2.22
C LYS A 3 -4.01 6.18 -3.51
N ASN A 4 -4.13 6.95 -4.59
CA ASN A 4 -3.44 6.75 -5.87
C ASN A 4 -3.54 5.33 -6.46
N PRO A 5 -4.73 4.76 -6.64
CA PRO A 5 -4.86 3.41 -7.20
C PRO A 5 -4.33 3.32 -8.63
N LYS A 6 -4.31 4.43 -9.37
CA LYS A 6 -3.76 4.50 -10.73
C LYS A 6 -2.25 4.21 -10.76
N ALA A 7 -1.49 4.66 -9.74
CA ALA A 7 -0.07 4.32 -9.68
C ALA A 7 0.16 2.82 -9.50
N ALA A 8 -0.61 2.16 -8.63
CA ALA A 8 -0.54 0.70 -8.48
C ALA A 8 -0.89 -0.03 -9.78
N LEU A 9 -1.93 0.44 -10.48
CA LEU A 9 -2.33 -0.08 -11.78
C LEU A 9 -1.22 0.08 -12.82
N HIS A 10 -0.67 1.28 -12.98
CA HIS A 10 0.39 1.55 -13.95
C HIS A 10 1.67 0.76 -13.65
N ALA A 11 2.05 0.66 -12.37
CA ALA A 11 3.21 -0.14 -11.96
C ALA A 11 3.00 -1.63 -12.27
N PHE A 12 1.81 -2.16 -12.03
CA PHE A 12 1.46 -3.55 -12.35
C PHE A 12 1.48 -3.82 -13.86
N ILE A 13 0.86 -2.95 -14.66
CA ILE A 13 0.88 -3.06 -16.12
C ILE A 13 2.32 -3.00 -16.65
N ALA A 14 3.14 -2.10 -16.14
CA ALA A 14 4.56 -2.01 -16.51
C ALA A 14 5.38 -3.23 -16.06
N ALA A 15 4.97 -3.90 -14.98
CA ALA A 15 5.64 -5.10 -14.49
C ALA A 15 5.33 -6.34 -15.32
N PHE A 16 4.05 -6.56 -15.67
CA PHE A 16 3.54 -7.85 -16.16
C PHE A 16 2.83 -7.76 -17.52
N GLY A 17 2.34 -6.58 -17.92
CA GLY A 17 1.55 -6.46 -19.14
C GLY A 17 0.23 -7.23 -19.07
N ALA A 18 -0.37 -7.50 -20.25
CA ALA A 18 -1.67 -8.16 -20.35
C ALA A 18 -1.57 -9.71 -20.36
N ASP A 19 -0.44 -10.25 -20.78
CA ASP A 19 -0.28 -11.68 -21.08
C ASP A 19 0.46 -12.47 -19.99
N ASP A 20 0.98 -11.79 -18.96
CA ASP A 20 1.70 -12.45 -17.86
C ASP A 20 0.72 -12.87 -16.75
N ASN A 21 0.41 -14.15 -16.70
CA ASN A 21 -0.53 -14.74 -15.74
C ASN A 21 0.11 -15.16 -14.41
N ARG A 22 1.38 -14.82 -14.16
CA ARG A 22 2.06 -15.15 -12.89
C ARG A 22 1.60 -14.30 -11.73
N ALA A 23 1.00 -13.14 -12.01
CA ALA A 23 0.48 -12.23 -11.01
C ALA A 23 -0.93 -11.73 -11.37
N THR A 24 -1.70 -11.43 -10.34
CA THR A 24 -3.02 -10.78 -10.48
C THR A 24 -3.08 -9.56 -9.56
N LEU A 25 -3.47 -8.42 -10.10
CA LEU A 25 -3.74 -7.22 -9.30
C LEU A 25 -5.21 -7.21 -8.87
N VAL A 26 -5.45 -7.12 -7.56
CA VAL A 26 -6.78 -6.90 -7.01
C VAL A 26 -6.88 -5.46 -6.51
N LEU A 27 -7.73 -4.67 -7.14
CA LEU A 27 -8.04 -3.30 -6.74
C LEU A 27 -9.35 -3.26 -5.96
N LYS A 28 -9.27 -3.05 -4.64
CA LYS A 28 -10.44 -2.83 -3.81
C LYS A 28 -10.78 -1.34 -3.78
N VAL A 29 -11.94 -0.97 -4.33
CA VAL A 29 -12.36 0.43 -4.48
C VAL A 29 -13.55 0.71 -3.58
N ASN A 30 -13.48 1.79 -2.78
CA ASN A 30 -14.58 2.27 -1.94
C ASN A 30 -14.98 3.69 -2.35
N ASN A 31 -16.26 3.97 -2.37
CA ASN A 31 -16.81 5.31 -2.59
C ASN A 31 -16.29 6.00 -3.87
N ALA A 32 -16.02 5.22 -4.91
CA ALA A 32 -15.61 5.78 -6.19
C ALA A 32 -16.80 6.44 -6.90
N THR A 33 -16.55 7.56 -7.55
CA THR A 33 -17.53 8.18 -8.44
C THR A 33 -17.62 7.40 -9.76
N THR A 34 -18.72 7.57 -10.48
CA THR A 34 -18.89 6.95 -11.81
C THR A 34 -17.75 7.33 -12.76
N ASP A 35 -17.31 8.59 -12.72
CA ASP A 35 -16.19 9.05 -13.56
C ASP A 35 -14.87 8.39 -13.15
N SER A 36 -14.59 8.28 -11.85
CA SER A 36 -13.39 7.59 -11.38
C SER A 36 -13.36 6.10 -11.76
N LEU A 37 -14.52 5.43 -11.74
CA LEU A 37 -14.63 4.03 -12.18
C LEU A 37 -14.43 3.90 -13.68
N ARG A 38 -15.01 4.81 -14.48
CA ARG A 38 -14.81 4.83 -15.93
C ARG A 38 -13.33 5.02 -16.29
N GLU A 39 -12.67 6.02 -15.68
CA GLU A 39 -11.24 6.25 -15.89
C GLU A 39 -10.38 5.03 -15.49
N LEU A 40 -10.78 4.32 -14.43
CA LEU A 40 -10.09 3.11 -14.02
C LEU A 40 -10.30 1.97 -15.01
N ASP A 41 -11.53 1.75 -15.46
CA ASP A 41 -11.89 0.73 -16.45
C ASP A 41 -11.19 1.01 -17.81
N GLU A 42 -11.11 2.28 -18.23
CA GLU A 42 -10.36 2.70 -19.43
C GLU A 42 -8.84 2.42 -19.28
N ALA A 43 -8.28 2.69 -18.11
CA ALA A 43 -6.86 2.45 -17.84
C ALA A 43 -6.52 0.94 -17.74
N ILE A 44 -7.46 0.11 -17.28
CA ILE A 44 -7.32 -1.36 -17.24
C ILE A 44 -7.32 -1.93 -18.67
N GLY A 45 -8.19 -1.40 -19.54
CA GLY A 45 -8.27 -1.87 -20.93
C GLY A 45 -8.54 -3.38 -21.02
N ASN A 46 -7.68 -4.10 -21.72
CA ASN A 46 -7.84 -5.54 -22.01
C ASN A 46 -7.09 -6.47 -21.02
N HIS A 47 -6.58 -5.95 -19.90
CA HIS A 47 -5.79 -6.73 -18.96
C HIS A 47 -6.69 -7.69 -18.15
N GLN A 48 -6.61 -9.00 -18.44
CA GLN A 48 -7.41 -10.04 -17.77
C GLN A 48 -6.86 -10.39 -16.37
N ASN A 49 -5.64 -10.00 -16.08
CA ASN A 49 -4.95 -10.21 -14.79
C ASN A 49 -5.19 -9.08 -13.79
N ILE A 50 -6.24 -8.26 -14.00
CA ILE A 50 -6.63 -7.17 -13.09
C ILE A 50 -8.10 -7.33 -12.70
N ILE A 51 -8.36 -7.38 -11.40
CA ILE A 51 -9.69 -7.56 -10.81
C ILE A 51 -10.06 -6.30 -10.01
N VAL A 52 -11.24 -5.76 -10.22
CA VAL A 52 -11.76 -4.61 -9.46
C VAL A 52 -12.94 -5.06 -8.58
N LEU A 53 -12.78 -4.93 -7.27
CA LEU A 53 -13.82 -5.19 -6.28
C LEU A 53 -14.49 -3.87 -5.90
N LYS A 54 -15.74 -3.68 -6.33
CA LYS A 54 -16.53 -2.43 -6.18
C LYS A 54 -17.52 -2.50 -5.00
N GLU A 55 -17.81 -3.70 -4.51
CA GLU A 55 -18.76 -3.95 -3.43
C GLU A 55 -18.23 -3.41 -2.09
N HIS A 56 -19.15 -3.08 -1.18
CA HIS A 56 -18.80 -2.79 0.19
C HIS A 56 -18.45 -4.09 0.93
N HIS A 57 -17.33 -4.11 1.63
CA HIS A 57 -16.89 -5.26 2.42
C HIS A 57 -16.81 -4.86 3.90
N SER A 58 -17.20 -5.75 4.77
CA SER A 58 -16.98 -5.65 6.20
C SER A 58 -15.49 -5.77 6.57
N LYS A 59 -15.13 -5.37 7.79
CA LYS A 59 -13.73 -5.49 8.23
C LYS A 59 -13.21 -6.94 8.17
N PRO A 60 -13.97 -7.98 8.62
CA PRO A 60 -13.52 -9.38 8.47
C PRO A 60 -13.30 -9.83 7.02
N GLU A 61 -14.13 -9.35 6.09
CA GLU A 61 -13.96 -9.65 4.66
C GLU A 61 -12.71 -8.98 4.09
N ILE A 62 -12.42 -7.74 4.50
CA ILE A 62 -11.16 -7.06 4.11
C ILE A 62 -9.95 -7.79 4.70
N ASP A 63 -10.00 -8.22 5.95
CA ASP A 63 -8.92 -8.99 6.57
C ASP A 63 -8.71 -10.32 5.84
N SER A 64 -9.79 -10.99 5.46
CA SER A 64 -9.73 -12.21 4.67
C SER A 64 -9.13 -11.96 3.28
N LEU A 65 -9.49 -10.84 2.63
CA LEU A 65 -8.91 -10.46 1.34
C LEU A 65 -7.41 -10.20 1.46
N ILE A 66 -6.97 -9.43 2.47
CA ILE A 66 -5.55 -9.17 2.72
C ILE A 66 -4.81 -10.49 3.02
N ASN A 67 -5.45 -11.40 3.76
CA ASN A 67 -4.84 -12.70 4.05
C ASN A 67 -4.74 -13.62 2.83
N ALA A 68 -5.59 -13.44 1.82
CA ALA A 68 -5.63 -14.25 0.60
C ALA A 68 -4.61 -13.82 -0.47
N VAL A 69 -4.03 -12.62 -0.35
CA VAL A 69 -3.02 -12.12 -1.29
C VAL A 69 -1.59 -12.37 -0.78
N ASP A 70 -0.62 -12.35 -1.68
CA ASP A 70 0.80 -12.55 -1.34
C ASP A 70 1.48 -11.22 -0.99
N CYS A 71 1.00 -10.12 -1.57
CA CYS A 71 1.58 -8.80 -1.40
C CYS A 71 0.50 -7.72 -1.30
N PHE A 72 0.71 -6.76 -0.42
CA PHE A 72 -0.10 -5.54 -0.33
C PHE A 72 0.66 -4.36 -0.94
N VAL A 73 -0.01 -3.61 -1.83
CA VAL A 73 0.58 -2.47 -2.52
C VAL A 73 -0.13 -1.19 -2.14
N SER A 74 0.62 -0.18 -1.70
CA SER A 74 0.10 1.16 -1.36
C SER A 74 0.99 2.26 -1.93
N LEU A 75 0.76 2.64 -3.17
CA LEU A 75 1.47 3.76 -3.82
C LEU A 75 0.78 5.09 -3.50
N HIS A 76 0.53 5.32 -2.22
CA HIS A 76 -0.15 6.50 -1.72
C HIS A 76 0.68 7.78 -1.88
N ARG A 77 -0.01 8.91 -2.00
CA ARG A 77 0.60 10.24 -2.04
C ARG A 77 0.75 10.87 -0.66
N SER A 78 -0.07 10.42 0.30
CA SER A 78 -0.02 10.85 1.70
C SER A 78 -0.82 9.90 2.57
N GLU A 79 -0.34 9.63 3.78
CA GLU A 79 -1.01 8.82 4.81
C GLU A 79 -0.80 9.43 6.20
N GLY A 80 -1.80 9.27 7.09
CA GLY A 80 -1.63 9.61 8.50
C GLY A 80 -0.73 8.60 9.21
N PHE A 81 -1.14 7.32 9.19
CA PHE A 81 -0.35 6.20 9.68
C PHE A 81 -0.20 5.11 8.60
N GLY A 82 -1.26 4.86 7.81
CA GLY A 82 -1.29 3.79 6.82
C GLY A 82 -1.73 2.46 7.44
N LEU A 83 -2.96 2.41 7.97
CA LEU A 83 -3.48 1.19 8.62
C LEU A 83 -3.45 -0.03 7.68
N GLY A 84 -3.82 0.13 6.40
CA GLY A 84 -3.84 -1.00 5.46
C GLY A 84 -2.50 -1.70 5.29
N PRO A 85 -1.40 -0.99 4.97
CA PRO A 85 -0.07 -1.59 4.95
C PRO A 85 0.33 -2.23 6.29
N ALA A 86 0.09 -1.56 7.43
CA ALA A 86 0.41 -2.10 8.75
C ALA A 86 -0.39 -3.37 9.07
N GLU A 87 -1.68 -3.42 8.72
CA GLU A 87 -2.52 -4.61 8.83
C GLU A 87 -2.00 -5.75 7.95
N ALA A 88 -1.58 -5.46 6.73
CA ALA A 88 -0.96 -6.46 5.86
C ALA A 88 0.35 -7.01 6.45
N MET A 89 1.21 -6.14 6.99
CA MET A 89 2.42 -6.56 7.71
C MET A 89 2.08 -7.44 8.91
N SER A 90 1.05 -7.10 9.69
CA SER A 90 0.61 -7.91 10.83
C SER A 90 0.10 -9.29 10.45
N LEU A 91 -0.36 -9.44 9.21
CA LEU A 91 -0.77 -10.73 8.61
C LEU A 91 0.38 -11.46 7.89
N GLY A 92 1.61 -10.97 8.03
CA GLY A 92 2.80 -11.57 7.44
C GLY A 92 2.89 -11.41 5.92
N LYS A 93 2.25 -10.40 5.36
CA LYS A 93 2.32 -10.13 3.92
C LYS A 93 3.50 -9.24 3.57
N SER A 94 4.11 -9.48 2.43
CA SER A 94 5.03 -8.55 1.82
C SER A 94 4.31 -7.25 1.49
N VAL A 95 4.95 -6.11 1.72
CA VAL A 95 4.34 -4.79 1.47
C VAL A 95 5.24 -3.95 0.58
N ILE A 96 4.64 -3.37 -0.46
CA ILE A 96 5.23 -2.33 -1.32
C ILE A 96 4.50 -1.03 -1.01
N LEU A 97 5.21 0.02 -0.59
CA LEU A 97 4.56 1.29 -0.27
C LEU A 97 5.44 2.49 -0.54
N THR A 98 4.80 3.65 -0.79
CA THR A 98 5.54 4.92 -0.94
C THR A 98 6.25 5.27 0.37
N ASN A 99 7.54 5.58 0.30
CA ASN A 99 8.36 5.95 1.46
C ASN A 99 8.13 7.42 1.86
N TRP A 100 6.87 7.76 2.17
CA TRP A 100 6.45 9.14 2.48
C TRP A 100 5.35 9.21 3.52
N SER A 101 5.36 10.27 4.31
CA SER A 101 4.37 10.66 5.32
C SER A 101 4.32 9.72 6.54
N GLY A 102 3.18 9.60 7.22
CA GLY A 102 3.09 8.89 8.50
C GLY A 102 3.39 7.39 8.45
N SER A 103 3.41 6.77 7.28
CA SER A 103 3.84 5.36 7.16
C SER A 103 5.35 5.16 7.33
N THR A 104 6.14 6.22 7.24
CA THR A 104 7.61 6.15 7.46
C THR A 104 8.01 5.73 8.87
N ASP A 105 7.08 5.77 9.84
CA ASP A 105 7.31 5.27 11.19
C ASP A 105 7.59 3.75 11.24
N TYR A 106 7.17 3.01 10.21
CA TYR A 106 7.36 1.56 10.10
C TYR A 106 7.89 1.11 8.73
N THR A 107 8.26 2.05 7.84
CA THR A 107 8.75 1.76 6.50
C THR A 107 10.27 1.74 6.48
N ASP A 108 10.86 0.55 6.31
CA ASP A 108 12.28 0.36 6.04
C ASP A 108 12.49 -0.87 5.15
N ALA A 109 13.70 -0.99 4.57
CA ALA A 109 14.04 -2.04 3.63
C ALA A 109 14.20 -3.44 4.26
N GLU A 110 14.19 -3.55 5.59
CA GLU A 110 14.25 -4.84 6.29
C GLU A 110 12.88 -5.50 6.40
N HIS A 111 11.79 -4.67 6.40
CA HIS A 111 10.43 -5.11 6.69
C HIS A 111 9.44 -4.87 5.55
N CYS A 112 9.81 -4.09 4.53
CA CYS A 112 8.96 -3.82 3.36
C CYS A 112 9.80 -3.42 2.15
N LEU A 113 9.15 -3.14 1.03
CA LEU A 113 9.78 -2.54 -0.16
C LEU A 113 9.35 -1.06 -0.26
N PRO A 114 10.18 -0.13 0.29
CA PRO A 114 9.91 1.29 0.18
C PRO A 114 10.13 1.77 -1.25
N ILE A 115 9.19 2.54 -1.78
CA ILE A 115 9.23 3.10 -3.13
C ILE A 115 9.63 4.57 -3.06
N ASP A 116 10.62 4.94 -3.85
CA ASP A 116 11.04 6.33 -4.01
C ASP A 116 9.94 7.20 -4.64
N TYR A 117 10.03 8.49 -4.41
CA TYR A 117 9.00 9.44 -4.82
C TYR A 117 9.59 10.81 -5.15
N GLN A 118 8.80 11.61 -5.84
CA GLN A 118 9.06 13.04 -6.01
C GLN A 118 7.97 13.84 -5.30
N LEU A 119 8.34 14.95 -4.64
CA LEU A 119 7.35 15.87 -4.08
C LEU A 119 6.82 16.78 -5.18
N ILE A 120 5.51 16.70 -5.42
CA ILE A 120 4.80 17.57 -6.35
C ILE A 120 3.90 18.55 -5.62
N THR A 121 3.77 19.76 -6.17
CA THR A 121 2.88 20.80 -5.64
C THR A 121 1.50 20.63 -6.25
N LEU A 122 0.46 20.70 -5.43
CA LEU A 122 -0.93 20.60 -5.86
C LEU A 122 -1.33 21.85 -6.65
N GLU A 123 -1.86 21.67 -7.85
CA GLU A 123 -2.33 22.74 -8.72
C GLU A 123 -3.78 23.14 -8.42
N GLN A 124 -4.52 22.30 -7.71
CA GLN A 124 -5.91 22.51 -7.28
C GLN A 124 -6.16 21.85 -5.93
N ASP A 125 -7.35 22.09 -5.37
CA ASP A 125 -7.78 21.44 -4.13
C ASP A 125 -8.23 20.00 -4.38
N TYR A 126 -7.84 19.09 -3.47
CA TYR A 126 -8.28 17.67 -3.43
C TYR A 126 -8.86 17.36 -2.04
N GLY A 127 -10.12 17.73 -1.82
CA GLY A 127 -10.77 17.63 -0.53
C GLY A 127 -10.05 18.48 0.54
N PRO A 128 -9.47 17.88 1.60
CA PRO A 128 -8.75 18.63 2.63
C PRO A 128 -7.34 19.08 2.21
N TYR A 129 -6.85 18.64 1.07
CA TYR A 129 -5.53 18.99 0.55
C TYR A 129 -5.65 20.19 -0.38
N LEU A 130 -5.16 21.36 0.08
CA LEU A 130 -5.31 22.61 -0.62
C LEU A 130 -4.24 22.81 -1.70
N LYS A 131 -4.60 23.58 -2.74
CA LYS A 131 -3.66 24.07 -3.74
C LYS A 131 -2.42 24.68 -3.07
N GLY A 132 -1.25 24.38 -3.61
CA GLY A 132 0.04 24.84 -3.08
C GLY A 132 0.65 23.91 -2.02
N GLN A 133 -0.12 22.98 -1.43
CA GLN A 133 0.46 21.92 -0.60
C GLN A 133 1.22 20.91 -1.47
N ARG A 134 2.04 20.09 -0.83
CA ARG A 134 2.82 19.04 -1.51
C ARG A 134 2.43 17.65 -1.03
N TRP A 135 2.48 16.69 -1.94
CA TRP A 135 2.39 15.27 -1.65
C TRP A 135 3.41 14.49 -2.50
N ALA A 136 3.57 13.20 -2.20
CA ALA A 136 4.47 12.34 -2.94
C ALA A 136 3.83 11.81 -4.23
N GLU A 137 4.57 11.83 -5.33
CA GLU A 137 4.27 11.03 -6.52
C GLU A 137 5.27 9.87 -6.58
N PRO A 138 4.82 8.61 -6.36
CA PRO A 138 5.70 7.46 -6.27
C PRO A 138 6.29 7.10 -7.63
N SER A 139 7.51 6.55 -7.61
CA SER A 139 8.17 6.00 -8.80
C SER A 139 7.46 4.75 -9.30
N ILE A 140 6.87 4.83 -10.49
CA ILE A 140 6.24 3.68 -11.16
C ILE A 140 7.28 2.63 -11.53
N GLU A 141 8.47 3.05 -11.93
CA GLU A 141 9.57 2.17 -12.31
C GLU A 141 10.02 1.32 -11.11
N ASP A 142 10.27 1.95 -9.96
CA ASP A 142 10.69 1.24 -8.74
C ASP A 142 9.60 0.30 -8.25
N ALA A 143 8.34 0.76 -8.24
CA ALA A 143 7.20 -0.07 -7.85
C ALA A 143 7.04 -1.30 -8.77
N SER A 144 7.19 -1.10 -10.08
CA SER A 144 7.17 -2.18 -11.08
C SER A 144 8.31 -3.18 -10.87
N ALA A 145 9.52 -2.69 -10.57
CA ALA A 145 10.68 -3.53 -10.26
C ALA A 145 10.46 -4.34 -8.96
N ALA A 146 9.91 -3.69 -7.92
CA ALA A 146 9.56 -4.33 -6.65
C ALA A 146 8.53 -5.45 -6.84
N MET A 147 7.47 -5.21 -7.62
CA MET A 147 6.45 -6.22 -7.94
C MET A 147 7.07 -7.44 -8.67
N ARG A 148 7.91 -7.19 -9.68
CA ARG A 148 8.62 -8.27 -10.39
C ARG A 148 9.56 -9.05 -9.47
N LYS A 149 10.23 -8.39 -8.56
CA LYS A 149 11.12 -9.02 -7.59
C LYS A 149 10.37 -10.02 -6.72
N LEU A 150 9.23 -9.63 -6.14
CA LEU A 150 8.44 -10.52 -5.29
C LEU A 150 7.93 -11.76 -6.04
N VAL A 151 7.50 -11.59 -7.29
CA VAL A 151 7.04 -12.73 -8.13
C VAL A 151 8.19 -13.66 -8.52
N ASN A 152 9.36 -13.10 -8.82
CA ASN A 152 10.52 -13.89 -9.25
C ASN A 152 11.29 -14.54 -8.08
N GLU A 153 11.15 -14.02 -6.87
CA GLU A 153 11.87 -14.44 -5.67
C GLU A 153 10.89 -14.77 -4.52
N PRO A 154 10.06 -15.83 -4.62
CA PRO A 154 9.03 -16.13 -3.63
C PRO A 154 9.59 -16.35 -2.21
N ALA A 155 10.76 -16.98 -2.09
CA ALA A 155 11.42 -17.15 -0.79
C ALA A 155 11.81 -15.81 -0.14
N PHE A 156 12.21 -14.81 -0.93
CA PHE A 156 12.44 -13.46 -0.45
C PHE A 156 11.13 -12.80 -0.01
N ALA A 157 10.05 -12.97 -0.77
CA ALA A 157 8.73 -12.44 -0.42
C ALA A 157 8.24 -13.00 0.92
N ASP A 158 8.33 -14.31 1.12
CA ASP A 158 7.94 -14.98 2.38
C ASP A 158 8.77 -14.48 3.57
N GLU A 159 10.09 -14.37 3.40
CA GLU A 159 10.98 -13.87 4.45
C GLU A 159 10.70 -12.42 4.81
N LEU A 160 10.43 -11.57 3.81
CA LEU A 160 10.06 -10.17 4.02
C LEU A 160 8.75 -10.05 4.81
N GLY A 161 7.72 -10.81 4.43
CA GLY A 161 6.45 -10.85 5.16
C GLY A 161 6.60 -11.34 6.61
N ARG A 162 7.44 -12.35 6.84
CA ARG A 162 7.74 -12.85 8.18
C ARG A 162 8.44 -11.80 9.05
N LYS A 163 9.40 -11.06 8.50
CA LYS A 163 10.07 -9.95 9.19
C LYS A 163 9.10 -8.81 9.47
N ALA A 164 8.26 -8.45 8.51
CA ALA A 164 7.22 -7.44 8.65
C ALA A 164 6.29 -7.76 9.83
N HIS A 165 5.81 -9.01 9.91
CA HIS A 165 4.97 -9.47 11.03
C HIS A 165 5.67 -9.32 12.37
N ALA A 166 6.89 -9.83 12.50
CA ALA A 166 7.65 -9.78 13.73
C ALA A 166 7.89 -8.33 14.21
N PHE A 167 8.20 -7.43 13.28
CA PHE A 167 8.40 -6.01 13.57
C PHE A 167 7.11 -5.33 14.05
N ILE A 168 6.00 -5.51 13.33
CA ILE A 168 4.71 -4.90 13.73
C ILE A 168 4.24 -5.44 15.08
N ASP A 169 4.40 -6.73 15.35
CA ASP A 169 4.04 -7.31 16.66
C ASP A 169 4.89 -6.74 17.79
N ALA A 170 6.19 -6.60 17.57
CA ALA A 170 7.11 -6.07 18.58
C ALA A 170 6.89 -4.57 18.87
N GLU A 171 6.61 -3.75 17.85
CA GLU A 171 6.62 -2.29 17.98
C GLU A 171 5.23 -1.66 18.05
N PHE A 172 4.21 -2.27 17.44
CA PHE A 172 2.88 -1.69 17.24
C PHE A 172 1.73 -2.55 17.75
N SER A 173 2.00 -3.69 18.40
CA SER A 173 0.94 -4.44 19.06
C SER A 173 0.31 -3.62 20.20
N PRO A 174 -0.95 -3.90 20.58
CA PRO A 174 -1.61 -3.22 21.71
C PRO A 174 -0.79 -3.26 22.98
N ARG A 175 -0.07 -4.37 23.22
CA ARG A 175 0.83 -4.54 24.36
C ARG A 175 2.04 -3.60 24.27
N ALA A 176 2.75 -3.60 23.15
CA ALA A 176 3.93 -2.75 22.94
C ALA A 176 3.59 -1.27 23.06
N VAL A 177 2.50 -0.84 22.42
CA VAL A 177 2.01 0.54 22.52
C VAL A 177 1.58 0.88 23.94
N GLY A 178 0.89 -0.02 24.63
CA GLY A 178 0.50 0.16 26.03
C GLY A 178 1.69 0.33 26.98
N GLU A 179 2.77 -0.44 26.79
CA GLU A 179 4.00 -0.29 27.55
C GLU A 179 4.71 1.06 27.28
N LYS A 180 4.79 1.48 26.01
CA LYS A 180 5.32 2.81 25.64
C LYS A 180 4.51 3.94 26.28
N MET A 181 3.18 3.85 26.25
CA MET A 181 2.30 4.84 26.89
C MET A 181 2.51 4.88 28.41
N LYS A 182 2.59 3.72 29.07
CA LYS A 182 2.83 3.64 30.53
C LYS A 182 4.18 4.27 30.91
N SER A 183 5.24 3.98 30.15
CA SER A 183 6.57 4.56 30.39
C SER A 183 6.51 6.08 30.24
N ARG A 184 5.87 6.57 29.19
CA ARG A 184 5.75 8.03 28.97
C ARG A 184 4.97 8.73 30.07
N LEU A 185 3.88 8.14 30.55
CA LEU A 185 3.12 8.70 31.68
C LEU A 185 3.96 8.77 32.97
N ALA A 186 4.79 7.76 33.24
CA ALA A 186 5.68 7.77 34.41
C ALA A 186 6.77 8.86 34.34
N GLU A 187 7.21 9.26 33.15
CA GLU A 187 8.20 10.34 32.96
C GLU A 187 7.64 11.75 33.21
N ILE A 188 6.32 11.93 33.06
CA ILE A 188 5.66 13.24 33.18
C ILE A 188 4.85 13.40 34.47
N SER A 189 4.83 12.36 35.33
CA SER A 189 4.19 12.35 36.65
C SER A 189 5.18 12.76 37.73
#